data_a92de2916dc00676a3054a5713e91693
#
_entry.id   a92de2916dc00676a3054a5713e91693
#
_cell.length_a   1.000
_cell.length_b   1.000
_cell.length_c   1.000
_cell.angle_alpha   90.00
_cell.angle_beta   90.00
_cell.angle_gamma   90.00
#
_symmetry.space_group_name_H-M   'P 1'
#
loop_
_entity.id
_entity.type
_entity.pdbx_description
1 polymer ?
#
loop_
_entity_poly.entity_id
_entity_poly.type
_entity_poly.pdbx_seq_one_letter_code
_entity_poly.pdbx_strand_id
1 'polypeptide(L)' 'MRWPKKGGSMITVEAKRLGTRVIATVKVGISTGRYTYTVQFADQGSEAANEVEAQRELRRTLEEVIEALGPSLD' A
#
# COMPACT_ATOMS: atom_id res chain seq x y z
N MET A 1 -10.34 -19.60 10.00
CA MET A 1 -10.11 -18.38 9.80
C MET A 1 -11.11 -17.68 9.01
N ARG A 2 -11.25 -16.45 9.24
CA ARG A 2 -12.22 -15.79 8.66
C ARG A 2 -11.73 -14.87 7.70
N TRP A 3 -12.03 -14.89 6.57
CA TRP A 3 -11.62 -13.99 5.60
C TRP A 3 -12.39 -12.74 5.67
N PRO A 4 -11.82 -11.67 5.35
CA PRO A 4 -12.54 -10.44 5.28
C PRO A 4 -13.49 -10.67 4.21
N LYS A 5 -14.51 -10.17 4.22
CA LYS A 5 -15.44 -10.42 3.30
C LYS A 5 -15.16 -9.82 2.08
N LYS A 6 -15.81 -9.83 1.23
CA LYS A 6 -15.67 -9.18 0.10
C LYS A 6 -14.56 -9.52 -0.70
N GLY A 7 -14.32 -10.52 -1.22
CA GLY A 7 -13.28 -10.82 -2.10
C GLY A 7 -12.02 -11.24 -1.43
N GLY A 8 -12.03 -11.30 -0.14
CA GLY A 8 -10.88 -11.77 0.57
C GLY A 8 -9.65 -10.90 0.44
N SER A 9 -9.82 -9.59 0.47
CA SER A 9 -8.69 -8.70 0.40
C SER A 9 -7.78 -8.85 1.59
N MET A 10 -6.50 -8.76 1.37
CA MET A 10 -5.53 -8.80 2.43
C MET A 10 -4.44 -7.83 2.16
N ILE A 11 -3.97 -7.13 3.17
CA ILE A 11 -2.88 -6.17 3.04
C ILE A 11 -1.86 -6.43 4.12
N THR A 12 -0.60 -6.54 3.71
CA THR A 12 0.50 -6.73 4.63
C THR A 12 1.53 -5.64 4.37
N VAL A 13 2.03 -5.03 5.43
CA VAL A 13 2.99 -3.95 5.30
C VAL A 13 4.25 -4.33 6.04
N GLU A 14 5.38 -4.20 5.37
CA GLU A 14 6.68 -4.40 5.98
C GLU A 14 7.47 -3.12 5.80
N ALA A 15 7.85 -2.48 6.87
CA ALA A 15 8.55 -1.20 6.80
C ALA A 15 9.97 -1.35 7.30
N LYS A 16 10.91 -0.71 6.62
CA LYS A 16 12.28 -0.76 7.01
C LYS A 16 12.82 0.66 7.09
N ARG A 17 13.46 0.99 8.19
CA ARG A 17 14.00 2.31 8.35
C ARG A 17 15.40 2.41 7.79
N LEU A 18 15.65 3.48 7.05
CA LEU A 18 16.96 3.76 6.52
C LEU A 18 17.24 5.22 6.81
N GLY A 19 17.93 5.47 7.91
CA GLY A 19 18.18 6.83 8.32
C GLY A 19 16.89 7.49 8.75
N THR A 20 16.56 8.61 8.15
CA THR A 20 15.32 9.31 8.47
C THR A 20 14.19 8.94 7.53
N ARG A 21 14.43 8.00 6.63
CA ARG A 21 13.39 7.60 5.71
C ARG A 21 12.96 6.18 5.95
N VAL A 22 11.80 5.86 5.47
CA VAL A 22 11.27 4.51 5.61
C VAL A 22 10.95 4.01 4.21
N ILE A 23 11.34 2.78 3.95
CA ILE A 23 10.96 2.10 2.72
C ILE A 23 10.01 1.00 3.12
N ALA A 24 8.81 1.04 2.61
CA ALA A 24 7.80 0.07 3.00
C ALA A 24 7.38 -0.75 1.79
N THR A 25 7.26 -2.05 2.01
CA THR A 25 6.76 -2.95 0.99
C THR A 25 5.34 -3.32 1.40
N VAL A 26 4.39 -3.04 0.53
CA VAL A 26 3.00 -3.32 0.80
C VAL A 26 2.56 -4.43 -0.14
N LYS A 27 2.12 -5.53 0.44
CA LYS A 27 1.65 -6.67 -0.34
C LYS A 27 0.15 -6.69 -0.27
N VAL A 28 -0.48 -6.71 -1.43
CA VAL A 28 -1.92 -6.63 -1.52
C VAL A 28 -2.44 -7.86 -2.24
N GLY A 29 -3.34 -8.58 -1.60
CA GLY A 29 -4.00 -9.70 -2.23
C GLY A 29 -5.44 -9.37 -2.47
N ILE A 30 -5.87 -9.44 -3.70
CA ILE A 30 -7.26 -9.18 -4.05
C ILE A 30 -7.71 -10.28 -4.99
N SER A 31 -8.96 -10.20 -5.42
CA SER A 31 -9.55 -11.28 -6.19
C SER A 31 -8.84 -11.54 -7.51
N THR A 32 -8.20 -10.53 -8.08
CA THR A 32 -7.53 -10.71 -9.36
C THR A 32 -6.08 -11.13 -9.23
N GLY A 33 -5.54 -11.17 -8.01
CA GLY A 33 -4.17 -11.61 -7.86
C GLY A 33 -3.47 -10.96 -6.70
N ARG A 34 -2.16 -11.11 -6.69
CA ARG A 34 -1.35 -10.52 -5.64
C ARG A 34 -0.43 -9.49 -6.23
N TYR A 35 -0.28 -8.42 -5.52
CA TYR A 35 0.54 -7.31 -6.01
C TYR A 35 1.45 -6.82 -4.90
N THR A 36 2.62 -6.36 -5.27
CA THR A 36 3.58 -5.84 -4.31
C THR A 36 3.99 -4.44 -4.74
N TYR A 37 3.92 -3.52 -3.81
CA TYR A 37 4.28 -2.14 -4.07
C TYR A 37 5.31 -1.68 -3.08
N THR A 38 6.17 -0.78 -3.48
CA THR A 38 7.17 -0.20 -2.59
C THR A 38 6.97 1.29 -2.55
N VAL A 39 6.87 1.84 -1.34
CA VAL A 39 6.71 3.27 -1.16
C VAL A 39 7.77 3.76 -0.19
N GLN A 40 8.10 5.03 -0.29
CA GLN A 40 9.09 5.64 0.58
C GLN A 40 8.52 6.91 1.18
N PHE A 41 8.87 7.17 2.43
CA PHE A 41 8.39 8.38 3.09
C PHE A 41 9.27 8.66 4.31
N ALA A 42 9.09 9.81 4.91
CA ALA A 42 9.84 10.15 6.09
C ALA A 42 9.35 9.34 7.29
N ASP A 43 10.26 8.98 8.17
CA ASP A 43 9.92 8.21 9.35
C ASP A 43 8.87 8.97 10.16
N GLN A 44 7.77 8.32 10.48
CA GLN A 44 6.66 8.93 11.18
C GLN A 44 6.76 8.80 12.69
N GLY A 45 7.82 8.19 13.19
CA GLY A 45 8.05 8.14 14.61
C GLY A 45 7.76 6.81 15.29
N SER A 46 6.90 6.01 14.72
CA SER A 46 6.60 4.70 15.29
C SER A 46 6.24 3.74 14.19
N GLU A 47 6.32 2.46 14.50
CA GLU A 47 5.97 1.45 13.52
C GLU A 47 4.53 1.55 13.09
N ALA A 48 3.65 1.79 14.05
CA ALA A 48 2.23 1.89 13.71
C ALA A 48 1.98 3.08 12.79
N ALA A 49 2.61 4.21 13.07
CA ALA A 49 2.44 5.37 12.23
C ALA A 49 3.02 5.15 10.85
N ASN A 50 4.15 4.42 10.78
CA ASN A 50 4.76 4.14 9.49
C ASN A 50 3.89 3.21 8.66
N GLU A 51 3.20 2.27 9.29
CA GLU A 51 2.29 1.40 8.56
C GLU A 51 1.13 2.17 7.97
N VAL A 52 0.59 3.10 8.76
CA VAL A 52 -0.50 3.92 8.26
C VAL A 52 -0.04 4.78 7.11
N GLU A 53 1.16 5.34 7.24
CA GLU A 53 1.66 6.21 6.18
C GLU A 53 1.96 5.40 4.91
N ALA A 54 2.43 4.17 5.06
CA ALA A 54 2.68 3.33 3.90
C ALA A 54 1.40 3.09 3.12
N GLN A 55 0.31 2.83 3.82
CA GLN A 55 -0.96 2.59 3.14
C GLN A 55 -1.47 3.87 2.51
N ARG A 56 -1.26 5.00 3.17
CA ARG A 56 -1.71 6.26 2.61
C ARG A 56 -0.93 6.62 1.35
N GLU A 57 0.38 6.40 1.37
CA GLU A 57 1.19 6.68 0.19
C GLU A 57 0.83 5.75 -0.96
N LEU A 58 0.54 4.50 -0.65
CA LEU A 58 0.14 3.58 -1.69
C LEU A 58 -1.18 4.00 -2.29
N ARG A 59 -2.13 4.41 -1.45
CA ARG A 59 -3.42 4.83 -1.98
C ARG A 59 -3.26 6.02 -2.91
N ARG A 60 -2.42 6.98 -2.52
CA ARG A 60 -2.18 8.12 -3.35
C ARG A 60 -1.57 7.73 -4.69
N THR A 61 -0.61 6.80 -4.66
CA THR A 61 0.02 6.35 -5.87
C THR A 61 -0.98 5.67 -6.80
N LEU A 62 -1.84 4.84 -6.23
CA LEU A 62 -2.81 4.13 -7.05
C LEU A 62 -3.84 5.09 -7.64
N GLU A 63 -4.17 6.14 -6.90
CA GLU A 63 -5.09 7.13 -7.45
C GLU A 63 -4.47 7.87 -8.62
N GLU A 64 -3.18 8.14 -8.55
CA GLU A 64 -2.50 8.76 -9.67
C GLU A 64 -2.46 7.83 -10.88
N VAL A 65 -2.26 6.56 -10.65
CA VAL A 65 -2.26 5.59 -11.73
C VAL A 65 -3.63 5.54 -12.40
N ILE A 66 -4.67 5.53 -11.59
CA ILE A 66 -6.01 5.51 -12.13
C ILE A 66 -6.28 6.74 -12.98
N GLU A 67 -5.82 7.89 -12.53
CA GLU A 67 -5.99 9.09 -13.29
C GLU A 67 -5.22 9.05 -14.59
N ALA A 68 -4.01 8.51 -14.55
CA ALA A 68 -3.18 8.42 -15.72
C ALA A 68 -3.80 7.50 -16.77
N LEU A 69 -4.50 6.47 -16.32
CA LEU A 69 -5.14 5.55 -17.25
C LEU A 69 -6.32 6.20 -17.95
N GLY A 70 -6.86 7.24 -17.37
CA GLY A 70 -7.95 7.95 -18.03
C GLY A 70 -9.30 7.39 -17.63
N PRO A 71 -10.30 8.21 -17.78
CA PRO A 71 -11.64 7.82 -17.33
C PRO A 71 -12.34 6.90 -18.27
N SER A 72 -11.90 6.75 -19.44
CA SER A 72 -12.68 5.96 -20.35
C SER A 72 -12.02 4.71 -20.71
N LEU A 73 -11.88 3.87 -19.79
CA LEU A 73 -11.35 2.63 -20.09
C LEU A 73 -12.35 1.67 -20.55
N ASP A 74 -13.53 1.95 -20.49
CA ASP A 74 -14.53 1.00 -20.94
C ASP A 74 -14.87 1.16 -22.37
#